data_6b8037d7ed64039b3cf1a401a27737ca
#
_entry.id   6b8037d7ed64039b3cf1a401a27737ca
#
_cell.length_a   1.000
_cell.length_b   1.000
_cell.length_c   1.000
_cell.angle_alpha   90.00
_cell.angle_beta   90.00
_cell.angle_gamma   90.00
#
_symmetry.space_group_name_H-M   'P 1'
#
loop_
_entity.id
_entity.type
_entity.pdbx_description
1 polymer ?
#
loop_
_entity_poly.entity_id
_entity_poly.type
_entity_poly.pdbx_seq_one_letter_code
_entity_poly.pdbx_strand_id
1 'polypeptide(L)'
;MIEVDKRDYEIYQRLKNINSVITEEMKKIEELYFYKVLSREVDELELSVRSMNCLKNDNIIYIGDLVQKSEGEMLRMPNFGRKSLRELKEVLQEGDLKKWNLSLGMSGFIFNRDNCLEEV
;
A
#
# COMPACT_ATOMS: atom_id res chain seq x y z
N MET A 1 -27.55 -32.58 24.15
CA MET A 1 -26.51 -32.76 23.14
C MET A 1 -27.14 -32.69 21.77
N ILE A 2 -26.70 -31.75 20.95
CA ILE A 2 -27.24 -31.61 19.61
C ILE A 2 -26.41 -32.53 18.70
N GLU A 3 -27.07 -33.52 18.11
CA GLU A 3 -26.43 -34.37 17.13
C GLU A 3 -26.44 -33.68 15.77
N VAL A 4 -25.27 -33.54 15.17
CA VAL A 4 -25.12 -33.03 13.82
C VAL A 4 -25.23 -34.23 12.88
N ASP A 5 -26.20 -34.18 11.97
CA ASP A 5 -26.37 -35.19 10.93
C ASP A 5 -25.18 -35.15 9.97
N LYS A 6 -24.79 -36.30 9.43
CA LYS A 6 -23.74 -36.41 8.41
C LYS A 6 -23.98 -35.47 7.23
N ARG A 7 -25.24 -35.33 6.85
CA ARG A 7 -25.66 -34.45 5.76
C ARG A 7 -25.35 -32.98 6.06
N ASP A 8 -25.63 -32.55 7.30
CA ASP A 8 -25.34 -31.18 7.74
C ASP A 8 -23.83 -30.91 7.78
N TYR A 9 -23.04 -31.91 8.18
CA TYR A 9 -21.59 -31.81 8.16
C TYR A 9 -21.03 -31.68 6.74
N GLU A 10 -21.58 -32.41 5.78
CA GLU A 10 -21.20 -32.31 4.37
C GLU A 10 -21.50 -30.90 3.81
N ILE A 11 -22.66 -30.34 4.14
CA ILE A 11 -23.04 -28.97 3.77
C ILE A 11 -22.06 -27.98 4.36
N TYR A 12 -21.73 -28.14 5.63
CA TYR A 12 -20.75 -27.30 6.32
C TYR A 12 -19.39 -27.32 5.61
N GLN A 13 -18.91 -28.49 5.23
CA GLN A 13 -17.64 -28.61 4.52
C GLN A 13 -17.65 -27.90 3.15
N ARG A 14 -18.75 -28.00 2.42
CA ARG A 14 -18.92 -27.29 1.16
C ARG A 14 -18.90 -25.77 1.34
N LEU A 15 -19.61 -25.28 2.34
CA LEU A 15 -19.65 -23.84 2.65
C LEU A 15 -18.26 -23.31 3.06
N LYS A 16 -17.54 -24.09 3.82
CA LYS A 16 -16.19 -23.77 4.23
C LYS A 16 -15.24 -23.65 3.04
N ASN A 17 -15.33 -24.56 2.07
CA ASN A 17 -14.54 -24.51 0.86
C ASN A 17 -14.87 -23.28 -0.01
N ILE A 18 -16.14 -22.94 -0.12
CA ILE A 18 -16.58 -21.74 -0.85
C ILE A 18 -15.99 -20.48 -0.19
N ASN A 19 -16.05 -20.38 1.14
CA ASN A 19 -15.48 -19.25 1.87
C ASN A 19 -13.97 -19.14 1.64
N SER A 20 -13.24 -20.25 1.59
CA SER A 20 -11.80 -20.24 1.31
C SER A 20 -11.50 -19.69 -0.08
N VAL A 21 -12.28 -20.10 -1.09
CA VAL A 21 -12.14 -19.60 -2.47
C VAL A 21 -12.45 -18.11 -2.56
N ILE A 22 -13.54 -17.66 -1.93
CA ILE A 22 -13.92 -16.25 -1.88
C ILE A 22 -12.83 -15.42 -1.20
N THR A 23 -12.27 -15.91 -0.10
CA THR A 23 -11.20 -15.23 0.64
C THR A 23 -9.95 -15.06 -0.21
N GLU A 24 -9.56 -16.09 -0.99
CA GLU A 24 -8.43 -16.01 -1.92
C GLU A 24 -8.66 -14.97 -3.02
N GLU A 25 -9.87 -14.96 -3.61
CA GLU A 25 -10.20 -13.99 -4.65
C GLU A 25 -10.22 -12.56 -4.09
N MET A 26 -10.77 -12.36 -2.91
CA MET A 26 -10.75 -11.05 -2.23
C MET A 26 -9.33 -10.58 -1.97
N LYS A 27 -8.46 -11.47 -1.55
CA LYS A 27 -7.05 -11.17 -1.28
C LYS A 27 -6.33 -10.75 -2.55
N LYS A 28 -6.56 -11.42 -3.67
CA LYS A 28 -5.99 -11.03 -4.96
C LYS A 28 -6.44 -9.63 -5.39
N ILE A 29 -7.72 -9.32 -5.20
CA ILE A 29 -8.26 -8.00 -5.50
C ILE A 29 -7.61 -6.93 -4.62
N GLU A 30 -7.44 -7.19 -3.33
CA GLU A 30 -6.76 -6.28 -2.42
C GLU A 30 -5.31 -6.04 -2.83
N GLU A 31 -4.59 -7.06 -3.26
CA GLU A 31 -3.21 -6.95 -3.75
C GLU A 31 -3.13 -6.08 -5.00
N LEU A 32 -4.09 -6.21 -5.93
CA LEU A 32 -4.17 -5.38 -7.12
C LEU A 32 -4.46 -3.92 -6.78
N TYR A 33 -5.38 -3.66 -5.85
CA TYR A 33 -5.66 -2.30 -5.38
C TYR A 33 -4.46 -1.69 -4.68
N PHE A 34 -3.76 -2.47 -3.86
CA PHE A 34 -2.55 -2.02 -3.19
C PHE A 34 -1.48 -1.63 -4.22
N TYR A 35 -1.27 -2.45 -5.23
CA TYR A 35 -0.32 -2.15 -6.31
C TYR A 35 -0.72 -0.89 -7.07
N LYS A 36 -2.02 -0.70 -7.31
CA LYS A 36 -2.54 0.50 -7.95
C LYS A 36 -2.24 1.75 -7.13
N VAL A 37 -2.40 1.68 -5.82
CA VAL A 37 -2.06 2.79 -4.91
C VAL A 37 -0.56 3.10 -4.98
N LEU A 38 0.29 2.08 -4.97
CA LEU A 38 1.74 2.26 -5.08
C LEU A 38 2.16 2.85 -6.43
N SER A 39 1.36 2.67 -7.46
CA SER A 39 1.60 3.21 -8.80
C SER A 39 1.17 4.67 -8.97
N ARG A 40 0.51 5.25 -7.98
CA ARG A 40 0.15 6.67 -7.99
C ARG A 40 1.39 7.53 -7.84
N GLU A 41 1.40 8.68 -8.50
CA GLU A 41 2.51 9.60 -8.43
C GLU A 41 2.50 10.39 -7.11
N VAL A 42 3.68 10.69 -6.59
CA VAL A 42 3.82 11.52 -5.39
C VAL A 42 3.28 12.95 -5.58
N ASP A 43 3.15 13.40 -6.84
CA ASP A 43 2.54 14.69 -7.17
C ASP A 43 1.10 14.82 -6.70
N GLU A 44 0.41 13.70 -6.50
CA GLU A 44 -0.96 13.67 -6.00
C GLU A 44 -1.04 13.92 -4.48
N LEU A 45 0.08 13.83 -3.79
CA LEU A 45 0.13 14.06 -2.35
C LEU A 45 0.12 15.56 -2.04
N GLU A 46 -0.54 15.93 -0.95
CA GLU A 46 -0.60 17.32 -0.50
C GLU A 46 0.67 17.71 0.28
N LEU A 47 1.79 17.74 -0.42
CA LEU A 47 3.07 18.12 0.14
C LEU A 47 3.42 19.56 -0.20
N SER A 48 4.26 20.20 0.63
CA SER A 48 4.82 21.50 0.32
C SER A 48 5.69 21.41 -0.96
N VAL A 49 5.84 22.54 -1.63
CA VAL A 49 6.68 22.63 -2.83
C VAL A 49 8.11 22.16 -2.53
N ARG A 50 8.64 22.55 -1.38
CA ARG A 50 9.99 22.15 -0.96
C ARG A 50 10.13 20.64 -0.82
N SER A 51 9.21 20.00 -0.11
CA SER A 51 9.21 18.55 0.06
C SER A 51 9.06 17.83 -1.27
N MET A 52 8.16 18.29 -2.12
CA MET A 52 7.93 17.73 -3.45
C MET A 52 9.18 17.81 -4.31
N ASN A 53 9.85 18.96 -4.31
CA ASN A 53 11.08 19.16 -5.08
C ASN A 53 12.20 18.24 -4.60
N CYS A 54 12.31 18.01 -3.30
CA CYS A 54 13.28 17.07 -2.74
C CYS A 54 13.05 15.65 -3.25
N LEU A 55 11.81 15.20 -3.28
CA LEU A 55 11.45 13.88 -3.79
C LEU A 55 11.79 13.75 -5.27
N LYS A 56 11.42 14.74 -6.08
CA LYS A 56 11.70 14.74 -7.52
C LYS A 56 13.20 14.74 -7.81
N ASN A 57 13.96 15.51 -7.07
CA ASN A 57 15.41 15.59 -7.25
C ASN A 57 16.10 14.26 -6.95
N ASP A 58 15.53 13.45 -6.05
CA ASP A 58 16.03 12.11 -5.73
C ASP A 58 15.37 11.02 -6.58
N ASN A 59 14.66 11.41 -7.63
CA ASN A 59 13.98 10.51 -8.56
C ASN A 59 12.92 9.62 -7.88
N ILE A 60 12.28 10.14 -6.86
CA ILE A 60 11.13 9.50 -6.19
C ILE A 60 9.87 10.05 -6.86
N ILE A 61 9.24 9.25 -7.71
CA ILE A 61 8.11 9.67 -8.53
C ILE A 61 6.81 9.01 -8.09
N TYR A 62 6.85 7.74 -7.74
CA TYR A 62 5.69 6.96 -7.34
C TYR A 62 5.66 6.72 -5.83
N ILE A 63 4.45 6.53 -5.28
CA ILE A 63 4.28 6.18 -3.86
C ILE A 63 5.05 4.91 -3.53
N GLY A 64 5.08 3.94 -4.46
CA GLY A 64 5.86 2.71 -4.31
C GLY A 64 7.35 2.95 -4.14
N ASP A 65 7.91 3.93 -4.85
CA ASP A 65 9.31 4.32 -4.68
C ASP A 65 9.54 4.92 -3.30
N LEU A 66 8.61 5.76 -2.86
CA LEU A 66 8.69 6.49 -1.60
C LEU A 66 8.69 5.56 -0.38
N VAL A 67 7.74 4.63 -0.32
CA VAL A 67 7.58 3.75 0.85
C VAL A 67 8.72 2.74 0.99
N GLN A 68 9.49 2.51 -0.06
CA GLN A 68 10.68 1.65 -0.01
C GLN A 68 11.88 2.35 0.63
N LYS A 69 11.85 3.69 0.74
CA LYS A 69 12.91 4.46 1.39
C LYS A 69 12.73 4.45 2.90
N SER A 70 13.81 4.24 3.63
CA SER A 70 13.80 4.37 5.09
C SER A 70 13.85 5.84 5.50
N GLU A 71 13.48 6.13 6.75
CA GLU A 71 13.58 7.49 7.29
C GLU A 71 15.03 8.00 7.24
N GLY A 72 16.00 7.13 7.54
CA GLY A 72 17.40 7.49 7.48
C GLY A 72 17.86 7.87 6.08
N GLU A 73 17.41 7.14 5.07
CA GLU A 73 17.70 7.46 3.67
C GLU A 73 17.09 8.78 3.26
N MET A 74 15.84 9.06 3.69
CA MET A 74 15.16 10.31 3.42
C MET A 74 15.90 11.50 4.02
N LEU A 75 16.35 11.38 5.25
CA LEU A 75 17.08 12.44 5.95
C LEU A 75 18.46 12.72 5.35
N ARG A 76 19.02 11.82 4.58
CA ARG A 76 20.28 12.01 3.84
C ARG A 76 20.10 12.80 2.56
N MET A 77 18.87 12.97 2.09
CA MET A 77 18.62 13.71 0.86
C MET A 77 18.89 15.20 1.06
N PRO A 78 19.52 15.88 0.07
CA PRO A 78 19.78 17.32 0.17
C PRO A 78 18.49 18.11 0.39
N ASN A 79 18.52 19.04 1.33
CA ASN A 79 17.40 19.93 1.65
C ASN A 79 16.16 19.25 2.24
N PHE A 80 16.24 17.96 2.56
CA PHE A 80 15.16 17.23 3.20
C PHE A 80 15.45 17.11 4.70
N GLY A 81 14.60 17.71 5.50
CA GLY A 81 14.76 17.77 6.96
C GLY A 81 13.64 17.06 7.71
N ARG A 82 13.71 17.12 9.03
CA ARG A 82 12.72 16.50 9.92
C ARG A 82 11.30 17.03 9.70
N LYS A 83 11.16 18.31 9.37
CA LYS A 83 9.86 18.91 9.08
C LYS A 83 9.23 18.28 7.84
N SER A 84 10.01 18.12 6.78
CA SER A 84 9.54 17.47 5.56
C SER A 84 9.21 16.00 5.80
N LEU A 85 10.00 15.31 6.63
CA LEU A 85 9.73 13.93 7.02
C LEU A 85 8.41 13.80 7.77
N ARG A 86 8.13 14.70 8.70
CA ARG A 86 6.88 14.72 9.46
C ARG A 86 5.68 14.96 8.54
N GLU A 87 5.80 15.93 7.65
CA GLU A 87 4.79 16.26 6.65
C GLU A 87 4.45 15.02 5.80
N LEU A 88 5.47 14.33 5.34
CA LEU A 88 5.33 13.12 4.53
C LEU A 88 4.60 12.01 5.29
N LYS A 89 4.99 11.75 6.53
CA LYS A 89 4.33 10.75 7.38
C LYS A 89 2.85 11.06 7.59
N GLU A 90 2.52 12.33 7.82
CA GLU A 90 1.14 12.76 8.00
C GLU A 90 0.31 12.52 6.74
N VAL A 91 0.83 12.88 5.58
CA VAL A 91 0.14 12.72 4.30
C VAL A 91 -0.11 11.25 3.98
N LEU A 92 0.83 10.37 4.28
CA LEU A 92 0.67 8.93 4.05
C LEU A 92 -0.42 8.30 4.93
N GLN A 93 -0.78 8.95 6.03
CA GLN A 93 -1.81 8.48 6.96
C GLN A 93 -3.14 9.20 6.80
N GLU A 94 -3.30 10.04 5.78
CA GLU A 94 -4.51 10.83 5.55
C GLU A 94 -5.31 10.33 4.35
N GLY A 95 -6.59 10.70 4.33
CA GLY A 95 -7.49 10.46 3.21
C GLY A 95 -7.67 8.99 2.88
N ASP A 96 -7.74 8.69 1.59
CA ASP A 96 -7.88 7.34 1.06
C ASP A 96 -6.64 6.46 1.29
N LEU A 97 -5.48 7.05 1.54
CA LEU A 97 -4.24 6.32 1.83
C LEU A 97 -4.24 5.71 3.23
N LYS A 98 -4.99 6.27 4.16
CA LYS A 98 -5.10 5.76 5.54
C LYS A 98 -5.49 4.29 5.59
N LYS A 99 -6.35 3.86 4.68
CA LYS A 99 -6.81 2.48 4.56
C LYS A 99 -5.66 1.49 4.40
N TRP A 100 -4.59 1.90 3.73
CA TRP A 100 -3.47 1.03 3.39
C TRP A 100 -2.35 1.02 4.42
N ASN A 101 -2.44 1.88 5.44
CA ASN A 101 -1.44 1.99 6.51
C ASN A 101 0.00 2.07 5.98
N LEU A 102 0.20 2.97 5.03
CA LEU A 102 1.51 3.15 4.40
C LEU A 102 2.50 3.80 5.37
N SER A 103 3.74 3.37 5.30
CA SER A 103 4.84 3.91 6.10
C SER A 103 6.14 3.82 5.32
N LEU A 104 7.14 4.60 5.73
CA LEU A 104 8.47 4.51 5.13
C LEU A 104 9.17 3.23 5.56
N GLY A 105 10.02 2.71 4.70
CA GLY A 105 10.78 1.49 4.97
C GLY A 105 9.97 0.21 4.85
N MET A 106 8.86 0.23 4.13
CA MET A 106 8.05 -0.97 3.90
C MET A 106 8.80 -2.00 3.07
N SER A 107 8.61 -3.26 3.41
CA SER A 107 9.19 -4.39 2.69
C SER A 107 8.15 -5.51 2.56
N GLY A 108 8.51 -6.59 1.85
CA GLY A 108 7.63 -7.73 1.67
C GLY A 108 6.68 -7.61 0.49
N PHE A 109 6.86 -6.62 -0.36
CA PHE A 109 6.12 -6.48 -1.62
C PHE A 109 7.10 -6.18 -2.76
N ILE A 110 6.64 -6.44 -3.97
CA ILE A 110 7.41 -6.12 -5.18
C ILE A 110 6.72 -4.96 -5.87
N PHE A 111 7.43 -3.86 -6.04
CA PHE A 111 6.98 -2.73 -6.84
C PHE A 111 7.99 -2.47 -7.95
N ASN A 112 7.52 -2.56 -9.19
CA ASN A 112 8.32 -2.26 -10.37
C ASN A 112 7.73 -1.05 -11.08
N ARG A 113 8.48 0.01 -11.12
CA ARG A 113 8.12 1.26 -11.77
C ARG A 113 7.69 1.08 -13.23
N ASP A 114 8.37 0.19 -13.96
CA ASP A 114 8.11 -0.05 -15.36
C ASP A 114 6.79 -0.77 -15.63
N ASN A 115 6.23 -1.41 -14.61
CA ASN A 115 4.98 -2.16 -14.68
C ASN A 115 3.86 -1.48 -13.89
N CYS A 116 3.92 -0.16 -13.69
CA CYS A 116 2.85 0.57 -13.02
C CYS A 116 1.52 0.38 -13.75
N LEU A 117 0.46 0.15 -12.96
CA LEU A 117 -0.88 0.03 -13.48
C LEU A 117 -1.37 1.40 -13.94
N GLU A 118 -1.76 1.50 -15.22
CA GLU A 118 -2.37 2.70 -15.74
C GLU A 118 -3.79 2.81 -15.20
N GLU A 119 -4.20 4.04 -14.90
CA GLU A 119 -5.58 4.30 -14.54
C GLU A 119 -6.47 4.12 -15.78
N VAL A 120 -7.43 3.26 -15.63
CA VAL A 120 -8.42 3.03 -16.67
C VAL A 120 -9.59 3.98 -16.46
#